data_290b232142636edeef3e2e4bfa4b7761
#
_entry.id   290b232142636edeef3e2e4bfa4b7761
#
_cell.length_a   1.000
_cell.length_b   1.000
_cell.length_c   1.000
_cell.angle_alpha   90.00
_cell.angle_beta   90.00
_cell.angle_gamma   90.00
#
_symmetry.space_group_name_H-M   'P 1'
#
loop_
_entity.id
_entity.type
_entity.pdbx_description
1 polymer ?
#
loop_
_entity_poly.entity_id
_entity_poly.type
_entity_poly.pdbx_seq_one_letter_code
_entity_poly.pdbx_strand_id
1 'polypeptide(L)'
;MRHAFELVLKDGILILKNIQIEYCGSDRNEIYENKEPLEYIEQRGHNLMKLLNEFRNNYNSLELEEDFPKAIEPVLNNLHQADRSSTEFRYGMRADTDPSYIDSASLCKELSEQFDKLENVIDYAYGTVKSRYSTQRQNEPTAQAASS
;
A
#
# COMPACT_ATOMS: atom_id res chain seq x y z
N MET A 1 -4.16 3.81 -15.72
CA MET A 1 -4.43 4.16 -14.29
C MET A 1 -4.41 2.94 -13.37
N ARG A 2 -5.16 1.85 -13.66
CA ARG A 2 -5.15 0.62 -12.85
C ARG A 2 -3.76 0.06 -12.57
N HIS A 3 -2.91 -0.03 -13.59
CA HIS A 3 -1.54 -0.52 -13.45
C HIS A 3 -0.68 0.36 -12.54
N ALA A 4 -0.90 1.68 -12.55
CA ALA A 4 -0.22 2.59 -11.63
C ALA A 4 -0.58 2.32 -10.17
N PHE A 5 -1.86 2.07 -9.86
CA PHE A 5 -2.29 1.67 -8.52
C PHE A 5 -1.72 0.32 -8.11
N GLU A 6 -1.66 -0.64 -9.02
CA GLU A 6 -1.02 -1.94 -8.75
C GLU A 6 0.45 -1.76 -8.36
N LEU A 7 1.20 -0.97 -9.10
CA LEU A 7 2.60 -0.71 -8.81
C LEU A 7 2.79 0.01 -7.47
N VAL A 8 2.05 1.08 -7.20
CA VAL A 8 2.20 1.81 -5.93
C VAL A 8 1.81 0.96 -4.72
N LEU A 9 0.80 0.09 -4.85
CA LEU A 9 0.45 -0.86 -3.79
C LEU A 9 1.54 -1.89 -3.56
N LYS A 10 2.10 -2.47 -4.62
CA LYS A 10 3.21 -3.43 -4.53
C LYS A 10 4.45 -2.83 -3.91
N ASP A 11 4.86 -1.67 -4.39
CA ASP A 11 6.01 -0.94 -3.85
C ASP A 11 5.77 -0.55 -2.38
N GLY A 12 4.58 -0.06 -2.07
CA GLY A 12 4.19 0.28 -0.71
C GLY A 12 4.21 -0.91 0.25
N ILE A 13 3.73 -2.08 -0.17
CA ILE A 13 3.82 -3.31 0.62
C ILE A 13 5.29 -3.64 0.94
N LEU A 14 6.17 -3.59 -0.04
CA LEU A 14 7.60 -3.85 0.16
C LEU A 14 8.25 -2.84 1.11
N ILE A 15 7.93 -1.56 0.95
CA ILE A 15 8.44 -0.48 1.82
C ILE A 15 7.96 -0.70 3.27
N LEU A 16 6.66 -0.95 3.48
CA LEU A 16 6.10 -1.17 4.81
C LEU A 16 6.69 -2.42 5.49
N LYS A 17 6.91 -3.50 4.74
CA LYS A 17 7.59 -4.70 5.23
C LYS A 17 9.05 -4.44 5.63
N ASN A 18 9.77 -3.68 4.82
CA ASN A 18 11.14 -3.29 5.13
C ASN A 18 11.22 -2.38 6.37
N ILE A 19 10.25 -1.50 6.57
CA ILE A 19 10.13 -0.69 7.79
C ILE A 19 9.97 -1.61 9.02
N GLN A 20 9.15 -2.65 8.94
CA GLN A 20 8.96 -3.61 10.03
C GLN A 20 10.28 -4.33 10.37
N ILE A 21 11.05 -4.72 9.36
CA ILE A 21 12.34 -5.40 9.54
C ILE A 21 13.37 -4.44 10.13
N GLU A 22 13.53 -3.26 9.53
CA GLU A 22 14.60 -2.32 9.83
C GLU A 22 14.40 -1.61 11.17
N TYR A 23 13.17 -1.21 11.49
CA TYR A 23 12.89 -0.36 12.66
C TYR A 23 12.08 -1.06 13.76
N CYS A 24 11.30 -2.08 13.44
CA CYS A 24 10.46 -2.76 14.43
C CYS A 24 11.04 -4.10 14.88
N GLY A 25 12.19 -4.51 14.35
CA GLY A 25 12.87 -5.76 14.75
C GLY A 25 12.17 -7.03 14.28
N SER A 26 11.30 -6.95 13.29
CA SER A 26 10.62 -8.12 12.72
C SER A 26 11.59 -9.02 11.94
N ASP A 27 11.39 -10.34 12.02
CA ASP A 27 12.22 -11.29 11.28
C ASP A 27 11.92 -11.23 9.78
N ARG A 28 12.98 -11.09 8.97
CA ARG A 28 12.86 -10.98 7.52
C ARG A 28 12.20 -12.22 6.89
N ASN A 29 12.56 -13.40 7.38
CA ASN A 29 12.04 -14.65 6.83
C ASN A 29 10.55 -14.82 7.13
N GLU A 30 10.09 -14.39 8.31
CA GLU A 30 8.66 -14.37 8.64
C GLU A 30 7.91 -13.35 7.79
N ILE A 31 8.44 -12.13 7.68
CA ILE A 31 7.81 -11.02 6.94
C ILE A 31 7.64 -11.36 5.46
N TYR A 32 8.60 -12.05 4.85
CA TYR A 32 8.58 -12.43 3.44
C TYR A 32 8.28 -13.93 3.19
N GLU A 33 7.80 -14.66 4.20
CA GLU A 33 7.44 -16.08 4.06
C GLU A 33 8.60 -16.93 3.51
N ASN A 34 9.83 -16.68 3.94
CA ASN A 34 11.05 -17.30 3.44
C ASN A 34 11.36 -17.10 1.96
N LYS A 35 10.83 -16.02 1.34
CA LYS A 35 11.05 -15.67 -0.07
C LYS A 35 11.89 -14.41 -0.20
N GLU A 36 12.47 -14.21 -1.38
CA GLU A 36 13.01 -12.91 -1.72
C GLU A 36 11.88 -11.89 -1.95
N PRO A 37 12.10 -10.58 -1.64
CA PRO A 37 11.04 -9.57 -1.73
C PRO A 37 10.34 -9.49 -3.08
N LEU A 38 11.07 -9.59 -4.19
CA LEU A 38 10.49 -9.57 -5.54
C LEU A 38 9.65 -10.82 -5.81
N GLU A 39 10.13 -11.99 -5.44
CA GLU A 39 9.37 -13.24 -5.55
C GLU A 39 8.08 -13.18 -4.71
N TYR A 40 8.19 -12.67 -3.49
CA TYR A 40 7.03 -12.49 -2.60
C TYR A 40 5.95 -11.64 -3.25
N ILE A 41 6.32 -10.48 -3.80
CA ILE A 41 5.34 -9.54 -4.35
C ILE A 41 4.78 -10.00 -5.71
N GLU A 42 5.57 -10.71 -6.52
CA GLU A 42 5.09 -11.29 -7.77
C GLU A 42 4.00 -12.33 -7.53
N GLN A 43 4.10 -13.14 -6.49
CA GLN A 43 3.10 -14.15 -6.12
C GLN A 43 1.78 -13.55 -5.63
N ARG A 44 1.73 -12.26 -5.26
CA ARG A 44 0.49 -11.56 -4.87
C ARG A 44 -0.42 -11.27 -6.08
N GLY A 45 0.08 -11.40 -7.30
CA GLY A 45 -0.69 -11.24 -8.53
C GLY A 45 -1.12 -9.81 -8.80
N HIS A 46 -2.28 -9.66 -9.45
CA HIS A 46 -2.75 -8.38 -9.99
C HIS A 46 -4.11 -7.93 -9.41
N ASN A 47 -4.59 -8.55 -8.34
CA ASN A 47 -5.87 -8.20 -7.74
C ASN A 47 -5.71 -6.98 -6.83
N LEU A 48 -6.24 -5.83 -7.26
CA LEU A 48 -6.11 -4.57 -6.53
C LEU A 48 -6.67 -4.64 -5.10
N MET A 49 -7.79 -5.35 -4.89
CA MET A 49 -8.40 -5.42 -3.56
C MET A 49 -7.58 -6.29 -2.59
N LYS A 50 -6.98 -7.36 -3.10
CA LYS A 50 -6.05 -8.17 -2.30
C LYS A 50 -4.79 -7.39 -1.95
N LEU A 51 -4.22 -6.66 -2.91
CA LEU A 51 -3.06 -5.80 -2.67
C LEU A 51 -3.38 -4.67 -1.68
N LEU A 52 -4.55 -4.03 -1.80
CA LEU A 52 -4.97 -3.00 -0.85
C LEU A 52 -5.13 -3.56 0.57
N ASN A 53 -5.73 -4.73 0.73
CA ASN A 53 -5.89 -5.38 2.03
C ASN A 53 -4.53 -5.71 2.66
N GLU A 54 -3.60 -6.23 1.88
CA GLU A 54 -2.25 -6.52 2.35
C GLU A 54 -1.48 -5.25 2.72
N PHE A 55 -1.57 -4.21 1.90
CA PHE A 55 -0.99 -2.90 2.19
C PHE A 55 -1.54 -2.35 3.52
N ARG A 56 -2.87 -2.34 3.69
CA ARG A 56 -3.54 -1.91 4.92
C ARG A 56 -3.09 -2.69 6.15
N ASN A 57 -3.00 -4.01 6.03
CA ASN A 57 -2.57 -4.86 7.14
C ASN A 57 -1.12 -4.55 7.56
N ASN A 58 -0.22 -4.35 6.59
CA ASN A 58 1.16 -3.94 6.90
C ASN A 58 1.23 -2.54 7.53
N TYR A 59 0.39 -1.59 7.06
CA TYR A 59 0.29 -0.27 7.66
C TYR A 59 -0.21 -0.34 9.11
N ASN A 60 -1.29 -1.07 9.36
CA ASN A 60 -1.88 -1.22 10.69
C ASN A 60 -0.92 -1.91 11.67
N SER A 61 -0.06 -2.81 11.20
CA SER A 61 0.93 -3.48 12.05
C SER A 61 2.00 -2.54 12.61
N LEU A 62 2.16 -1.35 12.02
CA LEU A 62 3.08 -0.32 12.51
C LEU A 62 2.53 0.49 13.70
N GLU A 63 1.25 0.31 14.04
CA GLU A 63 0.58 0.97 15.17
C GLU A 63 0.78 2.50 15.15
N LEU A 64 0.48 3.11 14.00
CA LEU A 64 0.60 4.54 13.79
C LEU A 64 -0.60 5.28 14.39
N GLU A 65 -0.43 6.57 14.72
CA GLU A 65 -1.50 7.39 15.29
C GLU A 65 -2.62 7.69 14.28
N GLU A 66 -2.27 7.79 13.00
CA GLU A 66 -3.24 8.02 11.94
C GLU A 66 -3.78 6.72 11.39
N ASP A 67 -5.10 6.62 11.30
CA ASP A 67 -5.77 5.51 10.65
C ASP A 67 -5.50 5.47 9.14
N PHE A 68 -5.51 4.27 8.57
CA PHE A 68 -5.45 4.11 7.12
C PHE A 68 -6.65 4.82 6.44
N PRO A 69 -6.44 5.63 5.38
CA PRO A 69 -7.51 6.39 4.74
C PRO A 69 -8.60 5.50 4.13
N LYS A 70 -9.79 5.57 4.69
CA LYS A 70 -10.94 4.75 4.25
C LYS A 70 -11.45 5.13 2.85
N ALA A 71 -11.19 6.35 2.39
CA ALA A 71 -11.65 6.84 1.09
C ALA A 71 -10.97 6.15 -0.11
N ILE A 72 -9.86 5.49 0.07
CA ILE A 72 -9.12 4.78 -0.98
C ILE A 72 -9.89 3.53 -1.45
N GLU A 73 -10.50 2.80 -0.54
CA GLU A 73 -11.14 1.52 -0.82
C GLU A 73 -12.28 1.59 -1.85
N PRO A 74 -13.26 2.51 -1.74
CA PRO A 74 -14.33 2.60 -2.73
C PRO A 74 -13.81 2.91 -4.12
N VAL A 75 -12.80 3.77 -4.24
CA VAL A 75 -12.23 4.17 -5.53
C VAL A 75 -11.50 2.99 -6.19
N LEU A 76 -10.69 2.26 -5.44
CA LEU A 76 -10.01 1.07 -5.96
C LEU A 76 -10.98 -0.07 -6.27
N ASN A 77 -12.05 -0.21 -5.49
CA ASN A 77 -13.08 -1.20 -5.79
C ASN A 77 -13.80 -0.87 -7.10
N ASN A 78 -14.16 0.40 -7.33
CA ASN A 78 -14.77 0.83 -8.59
C ASN A 78 -13.82 0.59 -9.77
N LEU A 79 -12.53 0.88 -9.62
CA LEU A 79 -11.53 0.64 -10.64
C LEU A 79 -11.36 -0.88 -10.92
N HIS A 80 -11.38 -1.70 -9.89
CA HIS A 80 -11.33 -3.16 -10.00
C HIS A 80 -12.56 -3.73 -10.72
N GLN A 81 -13.76 -3.25 -10.39
CA GLN A 81 -15.02 -3.64 -11.04
C GLN A 81 -15.06 -3.22 -12.52
N ALA A 82 -14.62 -2.01 -12.83
CA ALA A 82 -14.56 -1.50 -14.21
C ALA A 82 -13.63 -2.35 -15.09
N ASP A 83 -12.55 -2.87 -14.56
CA ASP A 83 -11.64 -3.73 -15.31
C ASP A 83 -12.23 -5.12 -15.59
N ARG A 84 -13.01 -5.66 -14.67
CA ARG A 84 -13.76 -6.91 -14.93
C ARG A 84 -14.78 -6.75 -16.06
N SER A 85 -15.42 -5.59 -16.15
CA SER A 85 -16.35 -5.29 -17.25
C SER A 85 -15.63 -4.91 -18.55
N SER A 86 -14.41 -4.38 -18.52
CA SER A 86 -13.64 -4.04 -19.71
C SER A 86 -13.15 -5.27 -20.49
N THR A 87 -12.97 -6.40 -19.85
CA THR A 87 -12.73 -7.69 -20.53
C THR A 87 -13.97 -8.11 -21.33
N GLU A 88 -15.16 -7.80 -20.86
CA GLU A 88 -16.41 -8.02 -21.62
C GLU A 88 -16.55 -7.01 -22.78
N PHE A 89 -16.09 -5.77 -22.62
CA PHE A 89 -16.08 -4.75 -23.68
C PHE A 89 -15.11 -5.05 -24.82
N ARG A 90 -13.95 -5.64 -24.55
CA ARG A 90 -12.95 -5.99 -25.56
C ARG A 90 -13.39 -7.14 -26.47
N TYR A 91 -14.33 -7.96 -26.05
CA TYR A 91 -14.81 -9.13 -26.80
C TYR A 91 -16.23 -8.96 -27.38
N GLY A 92 -16.74 -7.73 -27.50
CA GLY A 92 -17.82 -7.40 -28.41
C GLY A 92 -19.20 -7.87 -28.02
N MET A 93 -19.57 -7.81 -26.76
CA MET A 93 -20.93 -8.09 -26.34
C MET A 93 -21.53 -6.93 -25.53
N ARG A 94 -22.43 -6.25 -26.17
CA ARG A 94 -23.50 -5.33 -25.76
C ARG A 94 -23.33 -3.88 -26.18
N ALA A 95 -24.05 -3.55 -27.25
CA ALA A 95 -24.36 -2.20 -27.71
C ALA A 95 -25.60 -1.61 -27.04
N ASP A 96 -26.01 -2.04 -25.84
CA ASP A 96 -27.30 -1.67 -25.25
C ASP A 96 -27.22 -1.22 -23.78
N THR A 97 -26.13 -0.70 -23.34
CA THR A 97 -26.11 0.08 -22.10
C THR A 97 -25.76 1.51 -22.45
N ASP A 98 -26.71 2.40 -22.24
CA ASP A 98 -26.55 3.84 -22.17
C ASP A 98 -25.17 4.14 -21.54
N PRO A 99 -24.23 4.79 -22.28
CA PRO A 99 -23.02 5.24 -21.67
C PRO A 99 -23.44 6.28 -20.64
N SER A 100 -23.62 5.86 -19.40
CA SER A 100 -23.65 6.79 -18.29
C SER A 100 -22.40 7.64 -18.46
N TYR A 101 -22.59 8.90 -18.81
CA TYR A 101 -21.53 9.86 -19.08
C TYR A 101 -20.71 10.01 -17.81
N ILE A 102 -19.74 9.11 -17.64
CA ILE A 102 -18.76 9.25 -16.59
C ILE A 102 -17.95 10.46 -17.01
N ASP A 103 -18.09 11.54 -16.26
CA ASP A 103 -17.21 12.70 -16.41
C ASP A 103 -15.77 12.21 -16.19
N SER A 104 -15.12 11.91 -17.31
CA SER A 104 -13.77 11.33 -17.31
C SER A 104 -12.76 12.25 -16.61
N ALA A 105 -12.98 13.55 -16.64
CA ALA A 105 -12.14 14.53 -15.97
C ALA A 105 -12.29 14.45 -14.45
N SER A 106 -13.52 14.32 -13.95
CA SER A 106 -13.81 14.15 -12.53
C SER A 106 -13.25 12.82 -12.00
N LEU A 107 -13.42 11.74 -12.75
CA LEU A 107 -12.88 10.44 -12.40
C LEU A 107 -11.33 10.45 -12.37
N CYS A 108 -10.67 11.05 -13.36
CA CYS A 108 -9.21 11.17 -13.38
C CYS A 108 -8.70 11.98 -12.20
N LYS A 109 -9.40 13.05 -11.82
CA LYS A 109 -9.07 13.87 -10.66
C LYS A 109 -9.17 13.05 -9.36
N GLU A 110 -10.29 12.35 -9.17
CA GLU A 110 -10.50 11.50 -7.99
C GLU A 110 -9.44 10.39 -7.89
N LEU A 111 -9.13 9.72 -9.00
CA LEU A 111 -8.08 8.70 -9.04
C LEU A 111 -6.70 9.27 -8.71
N SER A 112 -6.37 10.45 -9.23
CA SER A 112 -5.11 11.14 -8.92
C SER A 112 -5.03 11.50 -7.43
N GLU A 113 -6.09 12.03 -6.85
CA GLU A 113 -6.15 12.36 -5.41
C GLU A 113 -5.96 11.12 -4.52
N GLN A 114 -6.53 9.99 -4.89
CA GLN A 114 -6.36 8.74 -4.13
C GLN A 114 -4.97 8.13 -4.32
N PHE A 115 -4.38 8.29 -5.49
CA PHE A 115 -2.99 7.90 -5.75
C PHE A 115 -2.01 8.68 -4.86
N ASP A 116 -2.15 10.01 -4.83
CA ASP A 116 -1.35 10.89 -3.98
C ASP A 116 -1.51 10.55 -2.49
N LYS A 117 -2.72 10.17 -2.06
CA LYS A 117 -2.95 9.71 -0.69
C LYS A 117 -2.20 8.43 -0.36
N LEU A 118 -2.12 7.46 -1.27
CA LEU A 118 -1.34 6.24 -1.05
C LEU A 118 0.15 6.54 -0.90
N GLU A 119 0.70 7.41 -1.73
CA GLU A 119 2.09 7.85 -1.61
C GLU A 119 2.33 8.56 -0.27
N ASN A 120 1.44 9.47 0.12
CA ASN A 120 1.53 10.18 1.39
C ASN A 120 1.45 9.23 2.61
N VAL A 121 0.65 8.16 2.53
CA VAL A 121 0.58 7.13 3.58
C VAL A 121 1.92 6.43 3.75
N ILE A 122 2.60 6.11 2.68
CA ILE A 122 3.92 5.48 2.70
C ILE A 122 4.95 6.43 3.35
N ASP A 123 4.99 7.68 2.89
CA ASP A 123 5.91 8.70 3.42
C ASP A 123 5.66 8.98 4.91
N TYR A 124 4.40 9.08 5.30
CA TYR A 124 4.01 9.26 6.69
C TYR A 124 4.46 8.08 7.56
N ALA A 125 4.21 6.85 7.12
CA ALA A 125 4.61 5.65 7.85
C ALA A 125 6.13 5.59 8.03
N TYR A 126 6.88 5.81 6.95
CA TYR A 126 8.34 5.81 6.98
C TYR A 126 8.89 6.90 7.92
N GLY A 127 8.43 8.13 7.77
CA GLY A 127 8.89 9.26 8.59
C GLY A 127 8.58 9.09 10.06
N THR A 128 7.38 8.61 10.39
CA THR A 128 6.93 8.42 11.78
C THR A 128 7.69 7.30 12.46
N VAL A 129 7.85 6.14 11.82
CA VAL A 129 8.57 5.00 12.40
C VAL A 129 10.05 5.33 12.56
N LYS A 130 10.66 5.95 11.57
CA LYS A 130 12.06 6.40 11.64
C LYS A 130 12.30 7.38 12.79
N SER A 131 11.38 8.32 12.99
CA SER A 131 11.45 9.28 14.10
C SER A 131 11.33 8.60 15.46
N ARG A 132 10.40 7.64 15.62
CA ARG A 132 10.27 6.85 16.85
C ARG A 132 11.55 6.09 17.17
N TYR A 133 12.12 5.43 16.17
CA TYR A 133 13.35 4.67 16.32
C TYR A 133 14.53 5.56 16.76
N SER A 134 14.69 6.73 16.15
CA SER A 134 15.72 7.69 16.52
C SER A 134 15.56 8.20 17.96
N THR A 135 14.33 8.46 18.41
CA THR A 135 14.03 8.89 19.78
C THR A 135 14.31 7.78 20.79
N GLN A 136 13.95 6.55 20.48
CA GLN A 136 14.25 5.39 21.36
C GLN A 136 15.75 5.21 21.55
N ARG A 137 16.56 5.29 20.49
CA ARG A 137 18.01 5.19 20.58
C ARG A 137 18.66 6.31 21.42
N GLN A 138 18.11 7.51 21.39
CA GLN A 138 18.60 8.63 22.22
C GLN A 138 18.28 8.44 23.70
N ASN A 139 17.20 7.72 24.01
CA ASN A 139 16.73 7.48 25.37
C ASN A 139 17.29 6.17 25.98
N GLU A 140 17.95 5.35 25.21
CA GLU A 140 18.68 4.19 25.77
C GLU A 140 19.87 4.69 26.57
N PRO A 141 19.94 4.38 27.90
CA PRO A 141 21.11 4.72 28.69
C PRO A 141 22.31 4.02 28.07
N THR A 142 23.32 4.80 27.73
CA THR A 142 24.60 4.28 27.28
C THR A 142 25.11 3.30 28.34
N ALA A 143 25.06 2.00 28.04
CA ALA A 143 25.56 0.93 28.90
C ALA A 143 27.10 0.91 28.96
N GLN A 144 27.74 2.08 28.97
CA GLN A 144 29.20 2.24 28.98
C GLN A 144 29.76 2.75 30.31
N ALA A 145 28.99 2.77 31.38
CA ALA A 145 29.47 3.35 32.64
C ALA A 145 29.72 2.33 33.76
N ALA A 146 29.89 1.06 33.47
CA ALA A 146 30.12 0.04 34.52
C ALA A 146 31.29 -0.88 34.26
N SER A 147 32.44 -0.34 33.89
CA SER A 147 33.70 -1.07 34.00
C SER A 147 34.74 -0.23 34.69
N SER A 148 34.68 -0.23 35.96
CA SER A 148 35.83 0.09 36.82
C SER A 148 36.16 -1.11 37.65
#